data_f1268a97386d6a30e5ed80d6f2fb9d29
#
_entry.id   f1268a97386d6a30e5ed80d6f2fb9d29
#
_cell.length_a   1.000
_cell.length_b   1.000
_cell.length_c   1.000
_cell.angle_alpha   90.00
_cell.angle_beta   90.00
_cell.angle_gamma   90.00
#
_symmetry.space_group_name_H-M   'P 1'
#
loop_
_entity.id
_entity.type
_entity.pdbx_description
1 polymer ?
#
loop_
_entity_poly.entity_id
_entity_poly.type
_entity_poly.pdbx_seq_one_letter_code
_entity_poly.pdbx_strand_id
1 'polypeptide(L)'
;MLQWARCRNHVLPCLVGLVGLTFTIAVLSRSPVFSLVLLSITFFFVYLEVVTQWSFRAPARRKPELRDPMWKRLSIEVNGLNVIHYFRQGRHDAPLAWVVHGWTSGSMRMLQRADSFVERGWNVLMVDLPGHGGSDSLVKWSAEETTTHLIASMNEFSHSHSNVCKNGVWFFGHSLGSFVGLRISHRRAELLETYQLRGWIFESPMTGYTEIHNETCNLLRIPQVLRPWVLTKTIRHFNAINGPERIIETLSDADVPAWGMTAEPTLLVQADPDERLGSVHHERLISAMSDSPHEGLLQTHLLSDLRHSGSHDSSSRKAVVDAWLEEQAGHSSSV
;
A
#
# COMPACT_ATOMS: atom_id res chain seq x y z
N MET A 1 -18.21 6.12 20.54
CA MET A 1 -17.78 4.89 21.27
C MET A 1 -17.52 3.70 20.36
N LEU A 2 -18.45 3.31 19.47
CA LEU A 2 -18.24 2.18 18.51
C LEU A 2 -17.09 2.40 17.52
N GLN A 3 -16.88 3.61 17.02
CA GLN A 3 -15.78 3.92 16.11
C GLN A 3 -14.42 3.77 16.79
N TRP A 4 -14.28 4.28 18.01
CA TRP A 4 -13.07 4.08 18.81
C TRP A 4 -12.77 2.61 19.09
N ALA A 5 -13.80 1.81 19.41
CA ALA A 5 -13.62 0.37 19.62
C ALA A 5 -13.20 -0.37 18.34
N ARG A 6 -13.67 0.08 17.18
CA ARG A 6 -13.26 -0.48 15.87
C ARG A 6 -11.82 -0.13 15.53
N CYS A 7 -11.30 1.01 15.96
CA CYS A 7 -9.91 1.38 15.76
C CYS A 7 -8.91 0.57 16.61
N ARG A 8 -9.34 -0.23 17.60
CA ARG A 8 -8.47 -1.06 18.44
C ARG A 8 -8.70 -2.55 18.22
N ASN A 9 -7.67 -3.29 17.82
CA ASN A 9 -7.73 -4.69 17.35
C ASN A 9 -8.39 -5.70 18.31
N HIS A 10 -8.45 -5.40 19.60
CA HIS A 10 -8.95 -6.34 20.61
C HIS A 10 -10.19 -5.85 21.34
N VAL A 11 -10.50 -4.56 21.28
CA VAL A 11 -11.59 -4.00 22.10
C VAL A 11 -12.95 -4.53 21.68
N LEU A 12 -13.26 -4.50 20.38
CA LEU A 12 -14.58 -4.94 19.91
C LEU A 12 -14.82 -6.45 20.08
N PRO A 13 -13.87 -7.35 19.73
CA PRO A 13 -13.99 -8.77 20.06
C PRO A 13 -14.21 -9.03 21.56
N CYS A 14 -13.46 -8.35 22.43
CA CYS A 14 -13.62 -8.48 23.88
C CYS A 14 -15.00 -8.00 24.37
N LEU A 15 -15.49 -6.88 23.85
CA LEU A 15 -16.83 -6.38 24.20
C LEU A 15 -17.93 -7.35 23.76
N VAL A 16 -17.86 -7.86 22.54
CA VAL A 16 -18.82 -8.84 22.02
C VAL A 16 -18.79 -10.11 22.89
N GLY A 17 -17.58 -10.60 23.20
CA GLY A 17 -17.40 -11.77 24.07
C GLY A 17 -17.95 -11.55 25.47
N LEU A 18 -17.65 -10.41 26.10
CA LEU A 18 -18.11 -10.07 27.43
C LEU A 18 -19.64 -9.99 27.52
N VAL A 19 -20.27 -9.26 26.59
CA VAL A 19 -21.72 -9.11 26.54
C VAL A 19 -22.38 -10.47 26.33
N GLY A 20 -21.94 -11.23 25.33
CA GLY A 20 -22.51 -12.56 25.05
C GLY A 20 -22.34 -13.54 26.20
N LEU A 21 -21.19 -13.55 26.87
CA LEU A 21 -20.93 -14.39 28.02
C LEU A 21 -21.83 -14.01 29.22
N THR A 22 -22.01 -12.71 29.46
CA THR A 22 -22.91 -12.20 30.50
C THR A 22 -24.34 -12.72 30.29
N PHE A 23 -24.87 -12.61 29.07
CA PHE A 23 -26.20 -13.16 28.75
C PHE A 23 -26.27 -14.69 28.92
N THR A 24 -25.24 -15.39 28.44
CA THR A 24 -25.15 -16.85 28.59
C THR A 24 -25.23 -17.29 30.06
N ILE A 25 -24.48 -16.63 30.95
CA ILE A 25 -24.48 -16.92 32.37
C ILE A 25 -25.82 -16.58 33.02
N ALA A 26 -26.41 -15.44 32.67
CA ALA A 26 -27.70 -15.01 33.23
C ALA A 26 -28.84 -16.00 32.94
N VAL A 27 -28.76 -16.75 31.86
CA VAL A 27 -29.79 -17.71 31.44
C VAL A 27 -29.47 -19.16 31.86
N LEU A 28 -28.21 -19.44 32.28
CA LEU A 28 -27.72 -20.80 32.54
C LEU A 28 -28.58 -21.58 33.53
N SER A 29 -29.00 -20.94 34.63
CA SER A 29 -29.82 -21.55 35.67
C SER A 29 -31.26 -21.84 35.24
N ARG A 30 -31.77 -21.12 34.20
CA ARG A 30 -33.14 -21.27 33.71
C ARG A 30 -33.25 -22.25 32.55
N SER A 31 -32.27 -22.26 31.66
CA SER A 31 -32.25 -23.11 30.48
C SER A 31 -30.83 -23.39 30.00
N PRO A 32 -30.21 -24.52 30.39
CA PRO A 32 -28.87 -24.89 29.95
C PRO A 32 -28.75 -25.02 28.42
N VAL A 33 -29.78 -25.54 27.77
CA VAL A 33 -29.80 -25.69 26.31
C VAL A 33 -29.74 -24.33 25.61
N PHE A 34 -30.57 -23.37 26.05
CA PHE A 34 -30.57 -22.02 25.49
C PHE A 34 -29.25 -21.28 25.77
N SER A 35 -28.65 -21.51 26.92
CA SER A 35 -27.31 -20.99 27.25
C SER A 35 -26.24 -21.51 26.29
N LEU A 36 -26.27 -22.80 25.93
CA LEU A 36 -25.36 -23.38 24.95
C LEU A 36 -25.52 -22.71 23.55
N VAL A 37 -26.76 -22.48 23.15
CA VAL A 37 -27.03 -21.75 21.87
C VAL A 37 -26.47 -20.33 21.91
N LEU A 38 -26.70 -19.58 23.01
CA LEU A 38 -26.16 -18.23 23.17
C LEU A 38 -24.64 -18.22 23.17
N LEU A 39 -24.01 -19.19 23.81
CA LEU A 39 -22.56 -19.34 23.82
C LEU A 39 -22.02 -19.57 22.40
N SER A 40 -22.65 -20.44 21.63
CA SER A 40 -22.28 -20.71 20.24
C SER A 40 -22.41 -19.49 19.35
N ILE A 41 -23.48 -18.72 19.50
CA ILE A 41 -23.70 -17.45 18.81
C ILE A 41 -22.60 -16.43 19.20
N THR A 42 -22.28 -16.35 20.48
CA THR A 42 -21.24 -15.47 20.98
C THR A 42 -19.88 -15.79 20.34
N PHE A 43 -19.48 -17.06 20.36
CA PHE A 43 -18.24 -17.51 19.72
C PHE A 43 -18.21 -17.19 18.23
N PHE A 44 -19.33 -17.37 17.53
CA PHE A 44 -19.44 -17.04 16.12
C PHE A 44 -19.18 -15.55 15.86
N PHE A 45 -19.80 -14.65 16.61
CA PHE A 45 -19.58 -13.21 16.43
C PHE A 45 -18.17 -12.78 16.86
N VAL A 46 -17.62 -13.32 17.93
CA VAL A 46 -16.24 -13.06 18.33
C VAL A 46 -15.26 -13.51 17.24
N TYR A 47 -15.48 -14.70 16.67
CA TYR A 47 -14.67 -15.21 15.56
C TYR A 47 -14.69 -14.26 14.37
N LEU A 48 -15.88 -13.83 13.93
CA LEU A 48 -15.99 -12.88 12.81
C LEU A 48 -15.27 -11.55 13.09
N GLU A 49 -15.37 -11.04 14.32
CA GLU A 49 -14.65 -9.81 14.71
C GLU A 49 -13.14 -10.01 14.71
N VAL A 50 -12.63 -11.09 15.28
CA VAL A 50 -11.18 -11.38 15.33
C VAL A 50 -10.61 -11.49 13.93
N VAL A 51 -11.24 -12.27 13.06
CA VAL A 51 -10.77 -12.48 11.68
C VAL A 51 -10.76 -11.18 10.89
N THR A 52 -11.85 -10.40 10.97
CA THR A 52 -11.94 -9.11 10.31
C THR A 52 -10.84 -8.17 10.78
N GLN A 53 -10.65 -8.07 12.10
CA GLN A 53 -9.67 -7.14 12.64
C GLN A 53 -8.23 -7.55 12.35
N TRP A 54 -7.99 -8.83 12.14
CA TRP A 54 -6.66 -9.32 11.76
C TRP A 54 -6.22 -8.79 10.39
N SER A 55 -7.15 -8.61 9.46
CA SER A 55 -6.87 -8.07 8.12
C SER A 55 -6.34 -6.63 8.12
N PHE A 56 -6.52 -5.89 9.23
CA PHE A 56 -6.06 -4.50 9.39
C PHE A 56 -4.86 -4.35 10.33
N ARG A 57 -4.08 -5.39 10.51
CA ARG A 57 -2.85 -5.33 11.31
C ARG A 57 -1.66 -4.94 10.45
N ALA A 58 -0.84 -4.06 10.96
CA ALA A 58 0.50 -3.82 10.41
C ALA A 58 1.35 -5.09 10.47
N PRO A 59 2.42 -5.21 9.67
CA PRO A 59 3.31 -6.36 9.70
C PRO A 59 3.85 -6.63 11.11
N ALA A 60 3.79 -7.88 11.56
CA ALA A 60 4.27 -8.27 12.89
C ALA A 60 5.81 -8.15 13.02
N ARG A 61 6.53 -8.28 11.90
CA ARG A 61 8.00 -8.16 11.85
C ARG A 61 8.37 -7.02 10.92
N ARG A 62 9.10 -6.05 11.47
CA ARG A 62 9.67 -4.95 10.70
C ARG A 62 11.04 -5.32 10.18
N LYS A 63 11.39 -4.85 8.99
CA LYS A 63 12.77 -4.90 8.50
C LYS A 63 13.61 -3.87 9.23
N PRO A 64 14.92 -4.11 9.37
CA PRO A 64 15.83 -3.11 9.94
C PRO A 64 15.77 -1.80 9.15
N GLU A 65 16.00 -0.69 9.86
CA GLU A 65 16.18 0.61 9.24
C GLU A 65 17.42 0.63 8.34
N LEU A 66 17.38 1.45 7.30
CA LEU A 66 18.55 1.72 6.47
C LEU A 66 19.62 2.48 7.30
N ARG A 67 20.82 1.93 7.34
CA ARG A 67 21.98 2.51 8.01
C ARG A 67 23.14 2.67 7.04
N ASP A 68 22.96 3.58 6.09
CA ASP A 68 23.97 3.91 5.09
C ASP A 68 24.24 5.42 5.16
N PRO A 69 25.48 5.85 5.41
CA PRO A 69 25.83 7.26 5.56
C PRO A 69 25.59 8.10 4.29
N MET A 70 25.44 7.46 3.13
CA MET A 70 25.11 8.14 1.89
C MET A 70 23.64 8.62 1.84
N TRP A 71 22.81 8.16 2.78
CA TRP A 71 21.39 8.47 2.86
C TRP A 71 21.08 9.25 4.13
N LYS A 72 20.62 10.48 3.99
CA LYS A 72 20.17 11.29 5.11
C LYS A 72 18.80 10.77 5.59
N ARG A 73 18.76 10.25 6.82
CA ARG A 73 17.52 9.87 7.47
C ARG A 73 16.74 11.12 7.88
N LEU A 74 15.51 11.21 7.46
CA LEU A 74 14.56 12.28 7.82
C LEU A 74 13.39 11.65 8.57
N SER A 75 13.03 12.22 9.72
CA SER A 75 11.81 11.88 10.45
C SER A 75 10.82 13.01 10.26
N ILE A 76 9.74 12.74 9.57
CA ILE A 76 8.69 13.72 9.26
C ILE A 76 7.46 13.35 10.05
N GLU A 77 7.08 14.22 11.00
CA GLU A 77 5.88 14.02 11.80
C GLU A 77 4.66 14.54 11.05
N VAL A 78 3.69 13.66 10.79
CA VAL A 78 2.42 13.99 10.17
C VAL A 78 1.29 13.22 10.84
N ASN A 79 0.21 13.91 11.14
CA ASN A 79 -0.98 13.32 11.79
C ASN A 79 -0.65 12.52 13.07
N GLY A 80 0.35 12.98 13.84
CA GLY A 80 0.80 12.33 15.07
C GLY A 80 1.63 11.05 14.89
N LEU A 81 2.14 10.78 13.69
CA LEU A 81 3.03 9.67 13.39
C LEU A 81 4.33 10.17 12.75
N ASN A 82 5.44 9.56 13.10
CA ASN A 82 6.72 9.76 12.44
C ASN A 82 6.82 8.84 11.22
N VAL A 83 6.89 9.42 10.02
CA VAL A 83 7.17 8.73 8.77
C VAL A 83 8.65 8.92 8.45
N ILE A 84 9.39 7.83 8.30
CA ILE A 84 10.82 7.86 8.07
C ILE A 84 11.10 7.83 6.58
N HIS A 85 11.85 8.83 6.15
CA HIS A 85 12.36 8.95 4.80
C HIS A 85 13.89 8.86 4.80
N TYR A 86 14.45 8.41 3.67
CA TYR A 86 15.88 8.40 3.42
C TYR A 86 16.12 9.18 2.12
N PHE A 87 16.76 10.33 2.29
CA PHE A 87 17.03 11.26 1.20
C PHE A 87 18.48 11.18 0.77
N ARG A 88 18.71 11.03 -0.52
CA ARG A 88 20.01 11.18 -1.17
C ARG A 88 19.95 12.33 -2.15
N GLN A 89 20.73 13.35 -1.89
CA GLN A 89 20.81 14.50 -2.76
C GLN A 89 21.60 14.15 -4.03
N GLY A 90 21.05 14.50 -5.16
CA GLY A 90 21.69 14.45 -6.47
C GLY A 90 22.17 15.82 -6.94
N ARG A 91 22.17 16.03 -8.27
CA ARG A 91 22.46 17.34 -8.85
C ARG A 91 21.34 18.32 -8.52
N HIS A 92 21.68 19.59 -8.43
CA HIS A 92 20.77 20.67 -8.02
C HIS A 92 19.50 20.78 -8.93
N ASP A 93 19.70 20.56 -10.22
CA ASP A 93 18.67 20.66 -11.26
C ASP A 93 18.03 19.31 -11.63
N ALA A 94 18.45 18.24 -10.97
CA ALA A 94 17.95 16.91 -11.27
C ALA A 94 16.55 16.69 -10.69
N PRO A 95 15.71 15.84 -11.35
CA PRO A 95 14.41 15.47 -10.83
C PRO A 95 14.51 14.64 -9.55
N LEU A 96 13.38 14.43 -8.90
CA LEU A 96 13.22 13.59 -7.72
C LEU A 96 12.66 12.22 -8.10
N ALA A 97 13.33 11.15 -7.70
CA ALA A 97 12.75 9.81 -7.67
C ALA A 97 12.17 9.53 -6.29
N TRP A 98 10.88 9.25 -6.22
CA TRP A 98 10.19 8.84 -4.99
C TRP A 98 9.97 7.34 -4.99
N VAL A 99 10.69 6.61 -4.13
CA VAL A 99 10.79 5.15 -4.17
C VAL A 99 10.08 4.53 -2.97
N VAL A 100 9.11 3.67 -3.24
CA VAL A 100 8.19 3.10 -2.24
C VAL A 100 8.21 1.57 -2.28
N HIS A 101 8.49 0.96 -1.13
CA HIS A 101 8.61 -0.49 -0.97
C HIS A 101 7.27 -1.22 -0.84
N GLY A 102 7.30 -2.56 -0.99
CA GLY A 102 6.15 -3.44 -0.79
C GLY A 102 5.87 -3.85 0.65
N TRP A 103 4.81 -4.65 0.84
CA TRP A 103 4.42 -5.21 2.14
C TRP A 103 5.54 -6.02 2.78
N THR A 104 5.70 -5.94 4.09
CA THR A 104 6.77 -6.59 4.88
C THR A 104 8.20 -6.24 4.46
N SER A 105 8.40 -5.21 3.65
CA SER A 105 9.69 -4.73 3.18
C SER A 105 10.14 -3.47 3.95
N GLY A 106 11.02 -2.67 3.37
CA GLY A 106 11.54 -1.39 3.90
C GLY A 106 12.54 -0.78 2.93
N SER A 107 12.93 0.47 3.17
CA SER A 107 13.81 1.25 2.29
C SER A 107 15.15 0.57 2.03
N MET A 108 15.70 -0.17 3.00
CA MET A 108 16.93 -0.94 2.80
C MET A 108 16.85 -1.93 1.63
N ARG A 109 15.66 -2.45 1.32
CA ARG A 109 15.43 -3.38 0.22
C ARG A 109 15.20 -2.67 -1.12
N MET A 110 15.14 -1.35 -1.12
CA MET A 110 14.95 -0.53 -2.32
C MET A 110 16.24 0.08 -2.86
N LEU A 111 17.38 -0.10 -2.19
CA LEU A 111 18.65 0.51 -2.58
C LEU A 111 19.00 0.23 -4.04
N GLN A 112 19.02 -1.03 -4.45
CA GLN A 112 19.37 -1.41 -5.83
C GLN A 112 18.31 -1.00 -6.86
N ARG A 113 17.05 -0.78 -6.43
CA ARG A 113 16.02 -0.18 -7.26
C ARG A 113 16.23 1.31 -7.45
N ALA A 114 16.85 1.95 -6.46
CA ALA A 114 17.20 3.36 -6.51
C ALA A 114 18.45 3.65 -7.36
N ASP A 115 19.29 2.63 -7.64
CA ASP A 115 20.57 2.81 -8.36
C ASP A 115 20.37 3.43 -9.74
N SER A 116 19.32 3.08 -10.49
CA SER A 116 19.00 3.68 -11.78
C SER A 116 18.88 5.21 -11.73
N PHE A 117 18.38 5.73 -10.63
CA PHE A 117 18.23 7.17 -10.41
C PHE A 117 19.50 7.80 -9.85
N VAL A 118 20.14 7.12 -8.89
CA VAL A 118 21.38 7.56 -8.26
C VAL A 118 22.51 7.70 -9.27
N GLU A 119 22.69 6.74 -10.18
CA GLU A 119 23.71 6.76 -11.22
C GLU A 119 23.50 7.90 -12.22
N ARG A 120 22.24 8.31 -12.42
CA ARG A 120 21.88 9.49 -13.24
C ARG A 120 22.08 10.82 -12.50
N GLY A 121 22.48 10.76 -11.23
CA GLY A 121 22.66 11.95 -10.38
C GLY A 121 21.33 12.61 -9.99
N TRP A 122 20.22 11.84 -9.95
CA TRP A 122 18.94 12.34 -9.50
C TRP A 122 18.88 12.48 -7.98
N ASN A 123 17.98 13.33 -7.52
CA ASN A 123 17.57 13.32 -6.12
C ASN A 123 16.71 12.08 -5.86
N VAL A 124 16.94 11.38 -4.76
CA VAL A 124 16.19 10.16 -4.45
C VAL A 124 15.63 10.22 -3.04
N LEU A 125 14.34 9.97 -2.90
CA LEU A 125 13.65 9.87 -1.63
C LEU A 125 13.03 8.48 -1.50
N MET A 126 13.54 7.67 -0.59
CA MET A 126 12.92 6.41 -0.19
C MET A 126 12.11 6.61 1.08
N VAL A 127 11.02 5.88 1.26
CA VAL A 127 10.17 5.96 2.45
C VAL A 127 9.96 4.59 3.07
N ASP A 128 10.04 4.51 4.39
CA ASP A 128 9.48 3.40 5.14
C ASP A 128 7.99 3.66 5.36
N LEU A 129 7.12 2.83 4.78
CA LEU A 129 5.67 2.96 4.94
C LEU A 129 5.26 2.88 6.42
N PRO A 130 4.18 3.54 6.86
CA PRO A 130 3.65 3.37 8.21
C PRO A 130 3.57 1.90 8.63
N GLY A 131 4.12 1.57 9.79
CA GLY A 131 4.22 0.19 10.31
C GLY A 131 5.39 -0.62 9.77
N HIS A 132 6.25 -0.06 8.92
CA HIS A 132 7.42 -0.71 8.35
C HIS A 132 8.70 0.03 8.74
N GLY A 133 9.84 -0.66 8.63
CA GLY A 133 11.15 -0.08 8.91
C GLY A 133 11.18 0.75 10.20
N GLY A 134 11.62 2.01 10.09
CA GLY A 134 11.69 2.96 11.20
C GLY A 134 10.41 3.78 11.43
N SER A 135 9.42 3.71 10.55
CA SER A 135 8.19 4.50 10.66
C SER A 135 7.26 4.00 11.77
N ASP A 136 6.53 4.92 12.39
CA ASP A 136 5.51 4.57 13.38
C ASP A 136 4.39 3.72 12.76
N SER A 137 3.71 2.95 13.61
CA SER A 137 2.59 2.11 13.16
C SER A 137 1.27 2.84 13.24
N LEU A 138 0.46 2.67 12.21
CA LEU A 138 -0.97 2.93 12.29
C LEU A 138 -1.62 2.00 13.32
N VAL A 139 -2.57 2.49 14.07
CA VAL A 139 -3.38 1.67 15.00
C VAL A 139 -4.16 0.61 14.22
N LYS A 140 -4.66 0.97 13.05
CA LYS A 140 -5.23 0.10 12.03
C LYS A 140 -4.54 0.41 10.72
N TRP A 141 -4.03 -0.63 10.08
CA TRP A 141 -3.32 -0.49 8.85
C TRP A 141 -4.26 -0.66 7.65
N SER A 142 -4.26 0.32 6.76
CA SER A 142 -4.84 0.21 5.42
C SER A 142 -3.96 0.93 4.42
N ALA A 143 -4.03 0.55 3.13
CA ALA A 143 -3.30 1.28 2.09
C ALA A 143 -3.84 2.71 1.93
N GLU A 144 -5.13 2.94 2.19
CA GLU A 144 -5.74 4.27 2.16
C GLU A 144 -5.13 5.20 3.22
N GLU A 145 -5.10 4.76 4.49
CA GLU A 145 -4.46 5.51 5.57
C GLU A 145 -2.96 5.71 5.33
N THR A 146 -2.29 4.68 4.81
CA THR A 146 -0.89 4.77 4.41
C THR A 146 -0.69 5.84 3.34
N THR A 147 -1.55 5.90 2.31
CA THR A 147 -1.52 6.93 1.28
C THR A 147 -1.71 8.33 1.87
N THR A 148 -2.65 8.49 2.81
CA THR A 148 -2.88 9.77 3.51
C THR A 148 -1.60 10.27 4.20
N HIS A 149 -0.92 9.40 4.93
CA HIS A 149 0.33 9.77 5.63
C HIS A 149 1.48 10.03 4.65
N LEU A 150 1.53 9.30 3.53
CA LEU A 150 2.55 9.55 2.50
C LEU A 150 2.34 10.90 1.83
N ILE A 151 1.15 11.23 1.39
CA ILE A 151 0.84 12.55 0.79
C ILE A 151 1.19 13.66 1.78
N ALA A 152 0.77 13.54 3.04
CA ALA A 152 1.07 14.53 4.06
C ALA A 152 2.58 14.67 4.30
N SER A 153 3.32 13.55 4.39
CA SER A 153 4.77 13.59 4.61
C SER A 153 5.54 14.11 3.41
N MET A 154 5.05 13.87 2.19
CA MET A 154 5.62 14.46 0.98
C MET A 154 5.38 15.97 0.93
N ASN A 155 4.17 16.43 1.26
CA ASN A 155 3.88 17.86 1.34
C ASN A 155 4.80 18.55 2.34
N GLU A 156 5.04 17.96 3.51
CA GLU A 156 5.98 18.48 4.49
C GLU A 156 7.44 18.46 4.00
N PHE A 157 7.84 17.39 3.30
CA PHE A 157 9.15 17.34 2.65
C PHE A 157 9.33 18.48 1.64
N SER A 158 8.31 18.82 0.85
CA SER A 158 8.34 19.90 -0.13
C SER A 158 8.54 21.28 0.52
N HIS A 159 8.04 21.53 1.72
CA HIS A 159 8.27 22.80 2.40
C HIS A 159 9.77 23.06 2.64
N SER A 160 10.54 22.02 2.97
CA SER A 160 11.97 22.13 3.21
C SER A 160 12.84 21.89 1.97
N HIS A 161 12.31 21.26 0.92
CA HIS A 161 13.02 20.81 -0.28
C HIS A 161 12.31 21.21 -1.58
N SER A 162 11.66 22.37 -1.61
CA SER A 162 10.84 22.80 -2.75
C SER A 162 11.58 22.83 -4.09
N ASN A 163 12.86 23.18 -4.09
CA ASN A 163 13.67 23.21 -5.31
C ASN A 163 13.86 21.81 -5.91
N VAL A 164 13.94 20.78 -5.08
CA VAL A 164 14.03 19.38 -5.54
C VAL A 164 12.73 18.91 -6.18
N CYS A 165 11.59 19.28 -5.59
CA CYS A 165 10.28 18.83 -6.04
C CYS A 165 9.84 19.50 -7.37
N LYS A 166 10.29 20.72 -7.64
CA LYS A 166 9.96 21.49 -8.86
C LYS A 166 10.55 20.91 -10.15
N ASN A 167 11.64 20.17 -10.05
CA ASN A 167 12.33 19.64 -11.22
C ASN A 167 11.62 18.41 -11.84
N GLY A 168 10.49 18.04 -11.29
CA GLY A 168 9.70 16.87 -11.68
C GLY A 168 9.91 15.69 -10.73
N VAL A 169 8.83 14.94 -10.54
CA VAL A 169 8.81 13.78 -9.64
C VAL A 169 8.48 12.52 -10.41
N TRP A 170 9.32 11.53 -10.26
CA TRP A 170 9.14 10.18 -10.78
C TRP A 170 8.86 9.23 -9.62
N PHE A 171 7.81 8.46 -9.74
CA PHE A 171 7.45 7.51 -8.70
C PHE A 171 7.89 6.10 -9.06
N PHE A 172 8.55 5.42 -8.15
CA PHE A 172 8.85 4.01 -8.25
C PHE A 172 8.17 3.25 -7.12
N GLY A 173 7.28 2.32 -7.45
CA GLY A 173 6.60 1.46 -6.50
C GLY A 173 6.88 -0.02 -6.74
N HIS A 174 7.07 -0.79 -5.66
CA HIS A 174 7.12 -2.24 -5.72
C HIS A 174 5.92 -2.84 -4.99
N SER A 175 5.18 -3.76 -5.64
CA SER A 175 4.07 -4.49 -5.02
C SER A 175 3.05 -3.53 -4.38
N LEU A 176 2.86 -3.58 -3.05
CA LEU A 176 2.03 -2.66 -2.29
C LEU A 176 2.42 -1.19 -2.51
N GLY A 177 3.72 -0.88 -2.68
CA GLY A 177 4.18 0.48 -2.98
C GLY A 177 3.61 1.01 -4.28
N SER A 178 3.43 0.16 -5.29
CA SER A 178 2.72 0.51 -6.54
C SER A 178 1.24 0.81 -6.29
N PHE A 179 0.60 0.02 -5.44
CA PHE A 179 -0.81 0.20 -5.09
C PHE A 179 -1.06 1.54 -4.37
N VAL A 180 -0.14 1.91 -3.48
CA VAL A 180 -0.13 3.23 -2.85
C VAL A 180 0.12 4.32 -3.89
N GLY A 181 1.05 4.12 -4.84
CA GLY A 181 1.30 5.03 -5.95
C GLY A 181 0.07 5.28 -6.83
N LEU A 182 -0.66 4.23 -7.20
CA LEU A 182 -1.93 4.35 -7.93
C LEU A 182 -2.94 5.19 -7.15
N ARG A 183 -3.01 5.02 -5.83
CA ARG A 183 -3.88 5.82 -4.98
C ARG A 183 -3.43 7.27 -4.85
N ILE A 184 -2.12 7.53 -4.80
CA ILE A 184 -1.56 8.90 -4.87
C ILE A 184 -1.93 9.56 -6.20
N SER A 185 -1.82 8.84 -7.31
CA SER A 185 -2.25 9.36 -8.62
C SER A 185 -3.72 9.76 -8.65
N HIS A 186 -4.60 8.95 -8.06
CA HIS A 186 -6.03 9.28 -7.91
C HIS A 186 -6.26 10.53 -7.04
N ARG A 187 -5.46 10.65 -5.97
CA ARG A 187 -5.55 11.72 -4.98
C ARG A 187 -4.57 12.86 -5.22
N ARG A 188 -4.08 13.02 -6.45
CA ARG A 188 -3.04 14.00 -6.82
C ARG A 188 -3.36 15.45 -6.44
N ALA A 189 -4.64 15.80 -6.38
CA ALA A 189 -5.09 17.12 -5.94
C ALA A 189 -4.75 17.43 -4.47
N GLU A 190 -4.39 16.43 -3.67
CA GLU A 190 -3.94 16.60 -2.29
C GLU A 190 -2.42 16.85 -2.18
N LEU A 191 -1.66 16.62 -3.26
CA LEU A 191 -0.25 17.03 -3.34
C LEU A 191 -0.15 18.55 -3.58
N LEU A 192 0.90 19.16 -3.03
CA LEU A 192 1.20 20.57 -3.31
C LEU A 192 1.48 20.77 -4.82
N GLU A 193 1.11 21.95 -5.32
CA GLU A 193 1.34 22.33 -6.73
C GLU A 193 2.81 22.29 -7.16
N THR A 194 3.73 22.29 -6.20
CA THR A 194 5.17 22.12 -6.46
C THR A 194 5.52 20.75 -7.02
N TYR A 195 4.65 19.73 -6.85
CA TYR A 195 4.88 18.40 -7.38
C TYR A 195 4.40 18.30 -8.82
N GLN A 196 5.34 18.23 -9.75
CA GLN A 196 5.07 17.89 -11.14
C GLN A 196 5.35 16.40 -11.34
N LEU A 197 4.32 15.57 -11.26
CA LEU A 197 4.45 14.16 -11.58
C LEU A 197 4.83 14.00 -13.06
N ARG A 198 5.88 13.25 -13.34
CA ARG A 198 6.46 13.06 -14.68
C ARG A 198 6.33 11.64 -15.19
N GLY A 199 6.27 10.67 -14.31
CA GLY A 199 6.11 9.28 -14.71
C GLY A 199 6.11 8.33 -13.54
N TRP A 200 5.72 7.09 -13.83
CA TRP A 200 5.51 6.02 -12.87
C TRP A 200 6.24 4.77 -13.28
N ILE A 201 6.89 4.12 -12.35
CA ILE A 201 7.50 2.81 -12.53
C ILE A 201 6.89 1.87 -11.50
N PHE A 202 6.22 0.84 -11.95
CA PHE A 202 5.60 -0.17 -11.09
C PHE A 202 6.28 -1.52 -11.32
N GLU A 203 6.84 -2.07 -10.24
CA GLU A 203 7.42 -3.41 -10.24
C GLU A 203 6.46 -4.37 -9.54
N SER A 204 5.97 -5.38 -10.28
CA SER A 204 5.04 -6.41 -9.79
C SER A 204 3.92 -5.82 -8.92
N PRO A 205 3.10 -4.89 -9.45
CA PRO A 205 2.17 -4.11 -8.66
C PRO A 205 1.05 -4.95 -8.07
N MET A 206 0.68 -4.68 -6.84
CA MET A 206 -0.66 -4.96 -6.36
C MET A 206 -1.64 -3.97 -7.01
N THR A 207 -2.80 -4.43 -7.46
CA THR A 207 -3.81 -3.60 -8.15
C THR A 207 -5.21 -3.77 -7.61
N GLY A 208 -5.38 -4.50 -6.51
CA GLY A 208 -6.70 -4.65 -5.91
C GLY A 208 -6.69 -5.39 -4.58
N TYR A 209 -7.74 -5.17 -3.83
CA TYR A 209 -8.00 -5.83 -2.56
C TYR A 209 -8.79 -7.13 -2.72
N THR A 210 -9.47 -7.35 -3.85
CA THR A 210 -10.31 -8.55 -4.07
C THR A 210 -9.51 -9.83 -3.91
N GLU A 211 -8.36 -9.95 -4.59
CA GLU A 211 -7.50 -11.12 -4.51
C GLU A 211 -6.86 -11.26 -3.13
N ILE A 212 -6.42 -10.15 -2.55
CA ILE A 212 -5.82 -10.12 -1.21
C ILE A 212 -6.82 -10.59 -0.14
N HIS A 213 -8.09 -10.19 -0.26
CA HIS A 213 -9.15 -10.67 0.63
C HIS A 213 -9.34 -12.18 0.48
N ASN A 214 -9.44 -12.68 -0.75
CA ASN A 214 -9.58 -14.10 -1.03
C ASN A 214 -8.39 -14.91 -0.51
N GLU A 215 -7.17 -14.43 -0.74
CA GLU A 215 -5.95 -15.05 -0.21
C GLU A 215 -5.95 -15.05 1.33
N THR A 216 -6.33 -13.95 1.94
CA THR A 216 -6.46 -13.84 3.41
C THR A 216 -7.48 -14.84 3.95
N CYS A 217 -8.64 -14.99 3.28
CA CYS A 217 -9.64 -15.98 3.63
C CYS A 217 -9.09 -17.42 3.53
N ASN A 218 -8.30 -17.71 2.50
CA ASN A 218 -7.65 -19.02 2.32
C ASN A 218 -6.59 -19.26 3.40
N LEU A 219 -5.72 -18.29 3.66
CA LEU A 219 -4.66 -18.37 4.67
C LEU A 219 -5.22 -18.60 6.08
N LEU A 220 -6.28 -17.89 6.43
CA LEU A 220 -6.98 -18.01 7.70
C LEU A 220 -7.95 -19.21 7.75
N ARG A 221 -8.04 -19.98 6.65
CA ARG A 221 -8.93 -21.14 6.51
C ARG A 221 -10.38 -20.81 6.82
N ILE A 222 -10.85 -19.63 6.38
CA ILE A 222 -12.24 -19.20 6.58
C ILE A 222 -13.16 -20.06 5.75
N PRO A 223 -14.15 -20.76 6.37
CA PRO A 223 -15.13 -21.55 5.63
C PRO A 223 -15.85 -20.70 4.59
N GLN A 224 -16.08 -21.25 3.39
CA GLN A 224 -16.71 -20.51 2.28
C GLN A 224 -18.05 -19.88 2.66
N VAL A 225 -18.87 -20.59 3.43
CA VAL A 225 -20.18 -20.12 3.91
C VAL A 225 -20.10 -18.88 4.81
N LEU A 226 -18.94 -18.60 5.43
CA LEU A 226 -18.72 -17.45 6.32
C LEU A 226 -18.09 -16.26 5.58
N ARG A 227 -17.49 -16.46 4.40
CA ARG A 227 -16.78 -15.40 3.66
C ARG A 227 -17.63 -14.16 3.36
N PRO A 228 -18.93 -14.29 2.97
CA PRO A 228 -19.77 -13.10 2.76
C PRO A 228 -19.96 -12.26 4.02
N TRP A 229 -20.03 -12.90 5.19
CA TRP A 229 -20.15 -12.20 6.49
C TRP A 229 -18.86 -11.49 6.86
N VAL A 230 -17.71 -12.16 6.65
CA VAL A 230 -16.39 -11.57 6.85
C VAL A 230 -16.19 -10.38 5.90
N LEU A 231 -16.55 -10.52 4.62
CA LEU A 231 -16.47 -9.46 3.63
C LEU A 231 -17.27 -8.23 4.04
N THR A 232 -18.56 -8.42 4.40
CA THR A 232 -19.42 -7.31 4.87
C THR A 232 -18.80 -6.60 6.07
N LYS A 233 -18.24 -7.35 7.02
CA LYS A 233 -17.55 -6.76 8.18
C LYS A 233 -16.25 -6.05 7.78
N THR A 234 -15.48 -6.61 6.84
CA THR A 234 -14.25 -6.02 6.33
C THR A 234 -14.52 -4.67 5.68
N ILE A 235 -15.53 -4.58 4.80
CA ILE A 235 -15.94 -3.31 4.16
C ILE A 235 -16.38 -2.28 5.21
N ARG A 236 -17.23 -2.67 6.15
CA ARG A 236 -17.65 -1.77 7.24
C ARG A 236 -16.48 -1.28 8.09
N HIS A 237 -15.50 -2.14 8.30
CA HIS A 237 -14.32 -1.81 9.08
C HIS A 237 -13.38 -0.88 8.31
N PHE A 238 -13.17 -1.15 7.02
CA PHE A 238 -12.43 -0.29 6.10
C PHE A 238 -13.02 1.13 6.11
N ASN A 239 -14.33 1.26 5.90
CA ASN A 239 -15.02 2.54 5.89
C ASN A 239 -14.92 3.29 7.23
N ALA A 240 -14.96 2.55 8.36
CA ALA A 240 -14.82 3.14 9.68
C ALA A 240 -13.40 3.67 9.98
N ILE A 241 -12.38 3.10 9.33
CA ILE A 241 -10.97 3.52 9.47
C ILE A 241 -10.68 4.73 8.59
N ASN A 242 -11.10 4.67 7.32
CA ASN A 242 -10.68 5.63 6.30
C ASN A 242 -11.54 6.90 6.23
N GLY A 243 -12.60 6.97 7.03
CA GLY A 243 -13.47 8.14 7.13
C GLY A 243 -14.54 8.25 6.04
N PRO A 244 -15.45 9.24 6.17
CA PRO A 244 -16.65 9.32 5.34
C PRO A 244 -16.40 9.68 3.87
N GLU A 245 -15.26 10.30 3.56
CA GLU A 245 -14.92 10.71 2.20
C GLU A 245 -14.33 9.57 1.34
N ARG A 246 -14.11 8.39 1.95
CA ARG A 246 -13.39 7.27 1.34
C ARG A 246 -14.14 5.95 1.55
N ILE A 247 -15.46 6.04 1.45
CA ILE A 247 -16.35 4.88 1.59
C ILE A 247 -16.25 4.01 0.33
N ILE A 248 -16.17 2.69 0.53
CA ILE A 248 -16.34 1.68 -0.50
C ILE A 248 -17.63 0.89 -0.23
N GLU A 249 -18.33 0.49 -1.26
CA GLU A 249 -19.50 -0.39 -1.16
C GLU A 249 -19.11 -1.84 -1.37
N THR A 250 -18.14 -2.06 -2.26
CA THR A 250 -17.60 -3.36 -2.64
C THR A 250 -16.08 -3.34 -2.64
N LEU A 251 -15.42 -4.49 -2.72
CA LEU A 251 -13.96 -4.54 -2.88
C LEU A 251 -13.51 -3.97 -4.24
N SER A 252 -14.35 -4.04 -5.27
CA SER A 252 -14.03 -3.48 -6.58
C SER A 252 -13.82 -1.97 -6.55
N ASP A 253 -14.39 -1.27 -5.57
CA ASP A 253 -14.15 0.16 -5.35
C ASP A 253 -12.73 0.43 -4.82
N ALA A 254 -12.09 -0.60 -4.29
CA ALA A 254 -10.69 -0.60 -3.86
C ALA A 254 -9.78 -1.40 -4.80
N ASP A 255 -10.23 -1.69 -6.01
CA ASP A 255 -9.46 -2.28 -7.10
C ASP A 255 -9.26 -1.24 -8.21
N VAL A 256 -8.20 -1.39 -9.02
CA VAL A 256 -8.02 -0.62 -10.26
C VAL A 256 -9.17 -0.98 -11.23
N PRO A 257 -9.81 -0.02 -11.92
CA PRO A 257 -9.42 1.41 -12.04
C PRO A 257 -9.97 2.33 -10.92
N ALA A 258 -10.96 1.92 -10.15
CA ALA A 258 -11.61 2.76 -9.15
C ALA A 258 -10.63 3.23 -8.04
N TRP A 259 -9.67 2.40 -7.67
CA TRP A 259 -8.62 2.73 -6.72
C TRP A 259 -7.71 3.86 -7.20
N GLY A 260 -7.39 3.85 -8.49
CA GLY A 260 -6.58 4.87 -9.14
C GLY A 260 -5.88 4.34 -10.39
N MET A 261 -5.51 5.28 -11.25
CA MET A 261 -4.77 5.06 -12.49
C MET A 261 -3.79 6.21 -12.70
N THR A 262 -2.79 5.99 -13.53
CA THR A 262 -1.82 7.00 -13.92
C THR A 262 -2.28 7.76 -15.18
N ALA A 263 -1.88 9.02 -15.29
CA ALA A 263 -2.12 9.86 -16.46
C ALA A 263 -0.80 10.39 -17.07
N GLU A 264 0.32 9.90 -16.58
CA GLU A 264 1.67 10.17 -17.08
C GLU A 264 2.28 8.88 -17.63
N PRO A 265 3.41 8.95 -18.39
CA PRO A 265 4.14 7.79 -18.84
C PRO A 265 4.37 6.78 -17.71
N THR A 266 4.04 5.54 -17.96
CA THR A 266 4.05 4.47 -16.94
C THR A 266 4.80 3.26 -17.48
N LEU A 267 5.82 2.83 -16.73
CA LEU A 267 6.53 1.58 -16.97
C LEU A 267 6.02 0.52 -16.00
N LEU A 268 5.60 -0.62 -16.52
CA LEU A 268 5.24 -1.80 -15.75
C LEU A 268 6.29 -2.90 -15.97
N VAL A 269 7.04 -3.23 -14.92
CA VAL A 269 8.00 -4.33 -14.91
C VAL A 269 7.42 -5.46 -14.08
N GLN A 270 7.13 -6.59 -14.70
CA GLN A 270 6.41 -7.68 -14.07
C GLN A 270 7.27 -8.94 -13.97
N ALA A 271 7.33 -9.54 -12.79
CA ALA A 271 7.85 -10.90 -12.62
C ALA A 271 6.92 -11.90 -13.34
N ASP A 272 7.49 -12.81 -14.12
CA ASP A 272 6.72 -13.84 -14.81
C ASP A 272 7.43 -15.21 -14.70
N PRO A 273 6.88 -16.14 -13.90
CA PRO A 273 5.65 -16.03 -13.12
C PRO A 273 5.81 -15.15 -11.87
N ASP A 274 4.75 -14.44 -11.49
CA ASP A 274 4.67 -13.80 -10.18
C ASP A 274 4.10 -14.79 -9.16
N GLU A 275 4.98 -15.33 -8.33
CA GLU A 275 4.64 -16.37 -7.35
C GLU A 275 3.83 -15.85 -6.16
N ARG A 276 3.69 -14.51 -6.03
CA ARG A 276 3.03 -13.90 -4.88
C ARG A 276 1.65 -13.35 -5.21
N LEU A 277 1.54 -12.62 -6.31
CA LEU A 277 0.30 -11.93 -6.71
C LEU A 277 -0.38 -12.58 -7.92
N GLY A 278 0.35 -13.40 -8.68
CA GLY A 278 -0.14 -13.97 -9.94
C GLY A 278 -0.26 -12.94 -11.05
N SER A 279 -0.78 -13.37 -12.21
CA SER A 279 -0.95 -12.49 -13.38
C SER A 279 -2.11 -11.53 -13.28
N VAL A 280 -3.12 -11.83 -12.45
CA VAL A 280 -4.38 -11.08 -12.36
C VAL A 280 -4.18 -9.59 -12.06
N HIS A 281 -3.19 -9.26 -11.23
CA HIS A 281 -2.89 -7.87 -10.89
C HIS A 281 -2.27 -7.10 -12.06
N HIS A 282 -1.37 -7.74 -12.79
CA HIS A 282 -0.75 -7.21 -14.00
C HIS A 282 -1.79 -7.02 -15.11
N GLU A 283 -2.58 -8.05 -15.40
CA GLU A 283 -3.63 -8.02 -16.42
C GLU A 283 -4.67 -6.95 -16.13
N ARG A 284 -5.07 -6.78 -14.86
CA ARG A 284 -6.02 -5.73 -14.45
C ARG A 284 -5.50 -4.32 -14.77
N LEU A 285 -4.22 -4.04 -14.49
CA LEU A 285 -3.66 -2.72 -14.79
C LEU A 285 -3.57 -2.49 -16.29
N ILE A 286 -3.16 -3.48 -17.08
CA ILE A 286 -3.12 -3.37 -18.55
C ILE A 286 -4.52 -3.12 -19.10
N SER A 287 -5.51 -3.94 -18.72
CA SER A 287 -6.89 -3.75 -19.20
C SER A 287 -7.43 -2.37 -18.85
N ALA A 288 -7.25 -1.94 -17.60
CA ALA A 288 -7.73 -0.64 -17.15
C ALA A 288 -7.07 0.52 -17.92
N MET A 289 -5.77 0.42 -18.22
CA MET A 289 -5.06 1.44 -19.00
C MET A 289 -5.50 1.42 -20.47
N SER A 290 -5.70 0.25 -21.08
CA SER A 290 -6.19 0.11 -22.46
C SER A 290 -7.60 0.66 -22.64
N ASP A 291 -8.44 0.53 -21.62
CA ASP A 291 -9.82 1.06 -21.63
C ASP A 291 -9.89 2.57 -21.29
N SER A 292 -8.75 3.24 -21.16
CA SER A 292 -8.65 4.63 -20.71
C SER A 292 -8.12 5.56 -21.82
N PRO A 293 -8.30 6.89 -21.69
CA PRO A 293 -7.66 7.85 -22.59
C PRO A 293 -6.13 7.88 -22.48
N HIS A 294 -5.54 7.09 -21.60
CA HIS A 294 -4.10 7.01 -21.33
C HIS A 294 -3.45 5.73 -21.88
N GLU A 295 -4.12 4.99 -22.77
CA GLU A 295 -3.66 3.71 -23.33
C GLU A 295 -2.21 3.77 -23.82
N GLY A 296 -1.85 4.80 -24.59
CA GLY A 296 -0.50 4.95 -25.17
C GLY A 296 0.61 5.29 -24.16
N LEU A 297 0.29 5.48 -22.88
CA LEU A 297 1.26 5.86 -21.84
C LEU A 297 1.83 4.66 -21.07
N LEU A 298 1.29 3.45 -21.26
CA LEU A 298 1.75 2.26 -20.57
C LEU A 298 2.72 1.44 -21.43
N GLN A 299 3.93 1.25 -20.93
CA GLN A 299 4.90 0.29 -21.47
C GLN A 299 5.07 -0.87 -20.48
N THR A 300 5.07 -2.12 -20.97
CA THR A 300 5.12 -3.31 -20.12
C THR A 300 6.28 -4.23 -20.50
N HIS A 301 6.92 -4.79 -19.46
CA HIS A 301 7.97 -5.79 -19.61
C HIS A 301 7.74 -6.96 -18.65
N LEU A 302 7.70 -8.19 -19.21
CA LEU A 302 7.65 -9.44 -18.44
C LEU A 302 9.07 -9.98 -18.31
N LEU A 303 9.51 -10.26 -17.09
CA LEU A 303 10.87 -10.73 -16.80
C LEU A 303 10.82 -12.07 -16.10
N SER A 304 11.33 -13.11 -16.79
CA SER A 304 11.34 -14.50 -16.29
C SER A 304 12.40 -14.75 -15.21
N ASP A 305 13.40 -13.91 -15.11
CA ASP A 305 14.45 -13.95 -14.08
C ASP A 305 14.14 -13.06 -12.86
N LEU A 306 13.07 -12.28 -12.91
CA LEU A 306 12.58 -11.49 -11.78
C LEU A 306 11.66 -12.36 -10.92
N ARG A 307 11.78 -12.20 -9.59
CA ARG A 307 10.85 -12.78 -8.62
C ARG A 307 10.17 -11.67 -7.84
N HIS A 308 8.91 -11.85 -7.50
CA HIS A 308 8.17 -10.89 -6.69
C HIS A 308 8.90 -10.60 -5.37
N SER A 309 9.37 -11.65 -4.71
CA SER A 309 10.09 -11.54 -3.44
C SER A 309 11.55 -11.98 -3.62
N GLY A 310 12.49 -11.19 -3.11
CA GLY A 310 13.91 -11.59 -3.06
C GLY A 310 14.80 -11.09 -4.19
N SER A 311 14.25 -10.62 -5.30
CA SER A 311 15.04 -10.03 -6.40
C SER A 311 15.41 -8.58 -6.08
N HIS A 312 16.23 -8.39 -5.04
CA HIS A 312 16.72 -7.05 -4.70
C HIS A 312 17.70 -6.57 -5.76
N ASP A 313 18.55 -7.50 -6.23
CA ASP A 313 19.52 -7.30 -7.29
C ASP A 313 19.03 -8.02 -8.56
N SER A 314 18.56 -7.26 -9.53
CA SER A 314 18.12 -7.75 -10.84
C SER A 314 18.65 -6.83 -11.92
N SER A 315 19.61 -7.33 -12.69
CA SER A 315 20.22 -6.62 -13.82
C SER A 315 19.22 -6.40 -14.96
N SER A 316 18.34 -7.36 -15.22
CA SER A 316 17.31 -7.26 -16.25
C SER A 316 16.30 -6.15 -15.93
N ARG A 317 15.81 -6.09 -14.68
CA ARG A 317 14.95 -4.97 -14.24
C ARG A 317 15.68 -3.64 -14.38
N LYS A 318 16.95 -3.57 -13.92
CA LYS A 318 17.74 -2.34 -14.01
C LYS A 318 17.89 -1.89 -15.47
N ALA A 319 18.22 -2.79 -16.37
CA ALA A 319 18.37 -2.49 -17.80
C ALA A 319 17.07 -1.95 -18.42
N VAL A 320 15.91 -2.55 -18.10
CA VAL A 320 14.61 -2.09 -18.57
C VAL A 320 14.29 -0.68 -18.03
N VAL A 321 14.49 -0.46 -16.74
CA VAL A 321 14.24 0.86 -16.11
C VAL A 321 15.17 1.91 -16.71
N ASP A 322 16.44 1.59 -16.89
CA ASP A 322 17.44 2.50 -17.44
C ASP A 322 17.11 2.90 -18.89
N ALA A 323 16.79 1.93 -19.74
CA ALA A 323 16.40 2.19 -21.13
C ALA A 323 15.15 3.08 -21.22
N TRP A 324 14.14 2.77 -20.39
CA TRP A 324 12.91 3.56 -20.37
C TRP A 324 13.14 5.00 -19.89
N LEU A 325 13.95 5.21 -18.85
CA LEU A 325 14.30 6.55 -18.38
C LEU A 325 15.07 7.37 -19.42
N GLU A 326 15.92 6.74 -20.25
CA GLU A 326 16.63 7.36 -21.35
C GLU A 326 15.65 7.81 -22.46
N GLU A 327 14.69 6.96 -22.80
CA GLU A 327 13.64 7.27 -23.77
C GLU A 327 12.83 8.49 -23.31
N GLN A 328 12.39 8.52 -22.05
CA GLN A 328 11.62 9.65 -21.51
C GLN A 328 12.42 10.97 -21.49
N ALA A 329 13.74 10.90 -21.23
CA ALA A 329 14.60 12.07 -21.27
C ALA A 329 14.73 12.64 -22.70
N GLY A 330 14.78 11.77 -23.72
CA GLY A 330 14.81 12.17 -25.13
C GLY A 330 13.55 12.92 -25.57
N HIS A 331 12.38 12.47 -25.12
CA HIS A 331 11.10 13.15 -25.42
C HIS A 331 10.99 14.53 -24.76
N SER A 332 11.52 14.70 -23.55
CA SER A 332 11.50 15.99 -22.84
C SER A 332 12.41 17.06 -23.45
N SER A 333 13.38 16.67 -24.29
CA SER A 333 14.33 17.58 -24.94
C SER A 333 13.83 18.08 -26.30
N SER A 334 12.74 17.51 -26.84
CA SER A 334 12.19 17.80 -28.18
C SER A 334 10.93 18.67 -28.15
N VAL A 335 10.49 19.12 -26.99
CA VAL A 335 9.37 20.04 -26.74
C VAL A 335 9.91 21.36 -26.16
#